data_1620e91b324bdf0f1e1b532406f7cde1
#
_entry.id   1620e91b324bdf0f1e1b532406f7cde1
#
_cell.length_a   1.000
_cell.length_b   1.000
_cell.length_c   1.000
_cell.angle_alpha   90.00
_cell.angle_beta   90.00
_cell.angle_gamma   90.00
#
_symmetry.space_group_name_H-M   'P 1'
#
loop_
_entity.id
_entity.type
_entity.pdbx_description
1 polymer ?
#
loop_
_entity_poly.entity_id
_entity_poly.type
_entity_poly.pdbx_seq_one_letter_code
_entity_poly.pdbx_strand_id
1 'polypeptide(L)'
;ADLKNTCEQGTNVEIITNDVSSGANPWGCTDYLNQKEKIWATGVQVHEYLGPHSNHTKAVLIDDRLSIVGSYNLDMRSTYQDTELMLAVDSEALSAELREEIDRDKTYSRTMTDSGEYHYEENYHPREMSTEKKIFYAVLRVITIPIRRFL
;
A
#
# COMPACT_ATOMS: atom_id res chain seq x y z
N ALA A 1 11.96 11.07 6.37
CA ALA A 1 11.89 11.69 5.04
C ALA A 1 10.44 11.94 4.71
N ASP A 2 10.15 13.10 4.23
CA ASP A 2 8.79 13.51 3.96
C ASP A 2 8.46 13.15 2.51
N LEU A 3 7.61 12.15 2.31
CA LEU A 3 7.18 11.69 0.98
C LEU A 3 6.67 12.84 0.11
N LYS A 4 6.02 13.81 0.73
CA LYS A 4 5.55 15.02 0.04
C LYS A 4 6.72 15.79 -0.59
N ASN A 5 7.77 16.05 0.15
CA ASN A 5 8.95 16.74 -0.38
C ASN A 5 9.60 15.95 -1.53
N THR A 6 9.61 14.63 -1.45
CA THR A 6 10.14 13.76 -2.51
C THR A 6 9.33 13.90 -3.79
N CYS A 7 8.00 13.87 -3.70
CA CYS A 7 7.12 14.08 -4.84
C CYS A 7 7.24 15.51 -5.41
N GLU A 8 7.32 16.54 -4.55
CA GLU A 8 7.49 17.95 -4.95
C GLU A 8 8.82 18.20 -5.68
N GLN A 9 9.83 17.38 -5.42
CA GLN A 9 11.11 17.41 -6.14
C GLN A 9 11.08 16.67 -7.49
N GLY A 10 9.92 16.16 -7.90
CA GLY A 10 9.69 15.50 -9.18
C GLY A 10 9.97 14.01 -9.20
N THR A 11 10.18 13.37 -8.04
CA THR A 11 10.30 11.92 -7.95
C THR A 11 8.91 11.29 -8.06
N ASN A 12 8.75 10.34 -8.97
CA ASN A 12 7.55 9.51 -9.03
C ASN A 12 7.60 8.48 -7.89
N VAL A 13 6.63 8.56 -6.97
CA VAL A 13 6.51 7.62 -5.85
C VAL A 13 5.18 6.87 -5.97
N GLU A 14 5.27 5.56 -6.02
CA GLU A 14 4.12 4.67 -6.13
C GLU A 14 4.09 3.71 -4.93
N ILE A 15 2.89 3.41 -4.44
CA ILE A 15 2.66 2.44 -3.37
C ILE A 15 1.59 1.46 -3.83
N ILE A 16 1.86 0.17 -3.71
CA ILE A 16 0.86 -0.89 -3.86
C ILE A 16 0.44 -1.36 -2.47
N THR A 17 -0.84 -1.35 -2.20
CA THR A 17 -1.40 -1.87 -0.94
C THR A 17 -2.68 -2.66 -1.22
N ASN A 18 -3.05 -3.58 -0.33
CA ASN A 18 -4.27 -4.34 -0.51
C ASN A 18 -5.51 -3.43 -0.47
N ASP A 19 -6.44 -3.66 -1.39
CA ASP A 19 -7.80 -3.12 -1.27
C ASP A 19 -8.47 -3.68 -0.01
N VAL A 20 -9.23 -2.85 0.68
CA VAL A 20 -9.89 -3.22 1.94
C VAL A 20 -10.88 -4.38 1.77
N SER A 21 -11.45 -4.53 0.57
CA SER A 21 -12.34 -5.66 0.25
C SER A 21 -11.62 -7.00 0.14
N SER A 22 -10.28 -7.02 0.02
CA SER A 22 -9.48 -8.25 -0.08
C SER A 22 -9.60 -9.17 1.13
N GLY A 23 -9.98 -8.64 2.30
CA GLY A 23 -10.04 -9.40 3.55
C GLY A 23 -8.70 -9.61 4.23
N ALA A 24 -7.65 -8.92 3.78
CA ALA A 24 -6.36 -8.86 4.45
C ALA A 24 -6.49 -8.30 5.89
N ASN A 25 -5.39 -8.12 6.58
CA ASN A 25 -5.35 -7.66 7.97
C ASN A 25 -6.32 -6.48 8.24
N PRO A 26 -7.41 -6.68 9.03
CA PRO A 26 -8.41 -5.62 9.27
C PRO A 26 -7.85 -4.38 9.95
N TRP A 27 -6.83 -4.54 10.80
CA TRP A 27 -6.19 -3.44 11.52
C TRP A 27 -5.40 -2.54 10.56
N GLY A 28 -4.55 -3.14 9.72
CA GLY A 28 -3.80 -2.42 8.70
C GLY A 28 -4.71 -1.77 7.66
N CYS A 29 -5.75 -2.49 7.19
CA CYS A 29 -6.75 -1.93 6.29
C CYS A 29 -7.46 -0.72 6.91
N THR A 30 -7.77 -0.76 8.20
CA THR A 30 -8.44 0.34 8.89
C THR A 30 -7.52 1.54 9.07
N ASP A 31 -6.25 1.34 9.44
CA ASP A 31 -5.29 2.45 9.51
C ASP A 31 -5.09 3.09 8.13
N TYR A 32 -4.95 2.29 7.09
CA TYR A 32 -4.89 2.80 5.71
C TYR A 32 -6.12 3.66 5.38
N LEU A 33 -7.35 3.18 5.63
CA LEU A 33 -8.58 3.94 5.39
C LEU A 33 -8.62 5.27 6.15
N ASN A 34 -8.06 5.33 7.36
CA ASN A 34 -8.01 6.54 8.18
C ASN A 34 -6.92 7.53 7.72
N GLN A 35 -5.89 7.06 7.01
CA GLN A 35 -4.78 7.88 6.53
C GLN A 35 -4.83 8.15 5.02
N LYS A 36 -5.67 7.46 4.29
CA LYS A 36 -5.74 7.41 2.84
C LYS A 36 -5.69 8.79 2.18
N GLU A 37 -6.56 9.70 2.58
CA GLU A 37 -6.60 11.06 2.02
C GLU A 37 -5.32 11.86 2.28
N LYS A 38 -4.69 11.64 3.45
CA LYS A 38 -3.41 12.29 3.78
C LYS A 38 -2.26 11.75 2.94
N ILE A 39 -2.28 10.45 2.64
CA ILE A 39 -1.28 9.81 1.77
C ILE A 39 -1.43 10.39 0.36
N TRP A 40 -2.64 10.43 -0.19
CA TRP A 40 -2.88 11.02 -1.51
C TRP A 40 -2.47 12.50 -1.58
N ALA A 41 -2.75 13.28 -0.55
CA ALA A 41 -2.35 14.69 -0.48
C ALA A 41 -0.82 14.91 -0.50
N THR A 42 -0.01 13.85 -0.39
CA THR A 42 1.45 13.93 -0.56
C THR A 42 1.90 13.90 -2.02
N GLY A 43 1.01 13.58 -2.96
CA GLY A 43 1.35 13.36 -4.36
C GLY A 43 1.82 11.92 -4.69
N VAL A 44 1.76 11.02 -3.71
CA VAL A 44 2.07 9.60 -3.91
C VAL A 44 0.92 8.93 -4.67
N GLN A 45 1.24 8.19 -5.71
CA GLN A 45 0.28 7.36 -6.42
C GLN A 45 0.05 6.05 -5.67
N VAL A 46 -1.19 5.77 -5.30
CA VAL A 46 -1.54 4.56 -4.54
C VAL A 46 -2.37 3.62 -5.40
N HIS A 47 -1.85 2.41 -5.57
CA HIS A 47 -2.50 1.29 -6.26
C HIS A 47 -3.16 0.38 -5.21
N GLU A 48 -4.48 0.35 -5.16
CA GLU A 48 -5.25 -0.53 -4.28
C GLU A 48 -5.46 -1.89 -4.97
N TYR A 49 -4.65 -2.86 -4.59
CA TYR A 49 -4.58 -4.18 -5.17
C TYR A 49 -5.73 -5.09 -4.71
N LEU A 50 -6.39 -5.73 -5.67
CA LEU A 50 -7.43 -6.74 -5.46
C LEU A 50 -7.24 -7.94 -6.40
N GLY A 51 -6.13 -8.63 -6.25
CA GLY A 51 -5.85 -9.84 -7.00
C GLY A 51 -6.47 -11.10 -6.39
N PRO A 52 -6.12 -12.28 -6.94
CA PRO A 52 -6.64 -13.57 -6.49
C PRO A 52 -6.25 -13.90 -5.04
N HIS A 53 -5.11 -13.41 -4.59
CA HIS A 53 -4.59 -13.58 -3.25
C HIS A 53 -4.25 -12.23 -2.61
N SER A 54 -4.22 -12.17 -1.29
CA SER A 54 -3.75 -10.97 -0.58
C SER A 54 -2.26 -10.78 -0.82
N ASN A 55 -1.83 -9.57 -1.19
CA ASN A 55 -0.42 -9.23 -1.29
C ASN A 55 0.18 -9.05 0.11
N HIS A 56 1.26 -9.76 0.41
CA HIS A 56 1.99 -9.66 1.68
C HIS A 56 3.47 -9.31 1.48
N THR A 57 3.84 -8.88 0.29
CA THR A 57 5.20 -8.46 -0.07
C THR A 57 5.58 -7.17 0.66
N LYS A 58 6.80 -7.12 1.17
CA LYS A 58 7.43 -5.92 1.70
C LYS A 58 8.69 -5.68 0.89
N ALA A 59 8.55 -4.87 -0.14
CA ALA A 59 9.63 -4.56 -1.05
C ALA A 59 9.58 -3.08 -1.45
N VAL A 60 10.74 -2.51 -1.69
CA VAL A 60 10.91 -1.18 -2.28
C VAL A 60 11.86 -1.33 -3.46
N LEU A 61 11.48 -0.77 -4.59
CA LEU A 61 12.32 -0.69 -5.78
C LEU A 61 12.67 0.79 -6.03
N ILE A 62 13.94 1.08 -6.19
CA ILE A 62 14.45 2.43 -6.45
C ILE A 62 15.23 2.41 -7.77
N ASP A 63 14.77 3.22 -8.74
CA ASP A 63 15.41 3.47 -10.03
C ASP A 63 15.79 2.18 -10.80
N ASP A 64 14.97 1.15 -10.70
CA ASP A 64 15.15 -0.16 -11.36
C ASP A 64 16.53 -0.83 -11.11
N ARG A 65 17.18 -0.46 -10.00
CA ARG A 65 18.50 -0.94 -9.63
C ARG A 65 18.63 -1.41 -8.20
N LEU A 66 18.11 -0.63 -7.24
CA LEU A 66 18.19 -0.97 -5.83
C LEU A 66 16.86 -1.58 -5.37
N SER A 67 16.92 -2.84 -4.96
CA SER A 67 15.78 -3.55 -4.37
C SER A 67 16.00 -3.69 -2.86
N ILE A 68 14.98 -3.35 -2.06
CA ILE A 68 15.00 -3.53 -0.60
C ILE A 68 13.83 -4.44 -0.27
N VAL A 69 14.12 -5.61 0.32
CA VAL A 69 13.10 -6.63 0.64
C VAL A 69 13.27 -7.11 2.09
N GLY A 70 12.18 -7.46 2.74
CA GLY A 70 12.26 -7.94 4.11
C GLY A 70 10.93 -8.07 4.84
N SER A 71 10.95 -7.81 6.14
CA SER A 71 9.79 -7.98 7.01
C SER A 71 9.05 -6.68 7.33
N TYR A 72 9.65 -5.50 7.09
CA TYR A 72 9.10 -4.20 7.46
C TYR A 72 7.80 -3.87 6.71
N ASN A 73 6.73 -3.65 7.45
CA ASN A 73 5.50 -3.06 6.93
C ASN A 73 5.56 -1.53 7.04
N LEU A 74 4.92 -0.84 6.11
CA LEU A 74 4.77 0.62 6.19
C LEU A 74 3.64 0.98 7.18
N ASP A 75 3.84 0.61 8.44
CA ASP A 75 2.92 0.87 9.55
C ASP A 75 3.65 1.36 10.81
N MET A 76 2.87 1.77 11.81
CA MET A 76 3.42 2.32 13.06
C MET A 76 4.10 1.27 13.92
N ARG A 77 3.61 0.04 13.86
CA ARG A 77 4.13 -1.06 14.66
C ARG A 77 5.52 -1.47 14.16
N SER A 78 5.68 -1.71 12.87
CA SER A 78 7.01 -2.00 12.27
C SER A 78 7.98 -0.84 12.45
N THR A 79 7.48 0.41 12.45
CA THR A 79 8.32 1.60 12.58
C THR A 79 8.86 1.80 14.00
N TYR A 80 8.07 1.48 15.05
CA TYR A 80 8.40 1.91 16.42
C TYR A 80 8.46 0.78 17.45
N GLN A 81 8.01 -0.42 17.14
CA GLN A 81 7.85 -1.49 18.13
C GLN A 81 8.50 -2.82 17.74
N ASP A 82 8.38 -3.22 16.48
CA ASP A 82 8.89 -4.51 16.02
C ASP A 82 10.38 -4.41 15.63
N THR A 83 11.06 -5.52 15.75
CA THR A 83 12.39 -5.68 15.16
C THR A 83 12.25 -6.20 13.75
N GLU A 84 12.73 -5.44 12.78
CA GLU A 84 12.59 -5.73 11.37
C GLU A 84 13.94 -6.03 10.72
N LEU A 85 13.95 -6.89 9.72
CA LEU A 85 15.11 -7.16 8.90
C LEU A 85 14.80 -6.78 7.46
N MET A 86 15.65 -5.93 6.89
CA MET A 86 15.59 -5.52 5.49
C MET A 86 16.91 -5.80 4.80
N LEU A 87 16.87 -6.41 3.63
CA LEU A 87 18.01 -6.65 2.75
C LEU A 87 17.96 -5.67 1.59
N ALA A 88 19.01 -4.89 1.43
CA ALA A 88 19.20 -4.01 0.28
C ALA A 88 20.14 -4.67 -0.73
N VAL A 89 19.71 -4.80 -1.97
CA VAL A 89 20.44 -5.46 -3.04
C VAL A 89 20.57 -4.53 -4.23
N ASP A 90 21.80 -4.17 -4.57
CA ASP A 90 22.13 -3.42 -5.80
C ASP A 90 22.31 -4.43 -6.95
N SER A 91 21.26 -4.67 -7.72
CA SER A 91 21.26 -5.63 -8.81
C SER A 91 20.16 -5.30 -9.81
N GLU A 92 20.56 -4.97 -11.03
CA GLU A 92 19.63 -4.72 -12.14
C GLU A 92 18.78 -5.96 -12.45
N ALA A 93 19.37 -7.16 -12.39
CA ALA A 93 18.64 -8.41 -12.68
C ALA A 93 17.53 -8.68 -11.66
N LEU A 94 17.81 -8.55 -10.36
CA LEU A 94 16.79 -8.71 -9.32
C LEU A 94 15.73 -7.61 -9.41
N SER A 95 16.16 -6.37 -9.69
CA SER A 95 15.24 -5.25 -9.84
C SER A 95 14.31 -5.40 -11.03
N ALA A 96 14.78 -6.00 -12.13
CA ALA A 96 13.93 -6.32 -13.28
C ALA A 96 12.86 -7.36 -12.94
N GLU A 97 13.22 -8.44 -12.22
CA GLU A 97 12.25 -9.44 -11.77
C GLU A 97 11.22 -8.82 -10.81
N LEU A 98 11.66 -7.98 -9.86
CA LEU A 98 10.76 -7.28 -8.95
C LEU A 98 9.84 -6.30 -9.71
N ARG A 99 10.34 -5.62 -10.73
CA ARG A 99 9.55 -4.74 -11.58
C ARG A 99 8.43 -5.50 -12.29
N GLU A 100 8.71 -6.66 -12.85
CA GLU A 100 7.71 -7.50 -13.51
C GLU A 100 6.58 -7.90 -12.53
N GLU A 101 6.93 -8.25 -11.29
CA GLU A 101 5.94 -8.56 -10.26
C GLU A 101 5.10 -7.32 -9.87
N ILE A 102 5.75 -6.17 -9.68
CA ILE A 102 5.09 -4.89 -9.38
C ILE A 102 4.10 -4.53 -10.51
N ASP A 103 4.54 -4.60 -11.76
CA ASP A 103 3.70 -4.24 -12.91
C ASP A 103 2.53 -5.23 -13.08
N ARG A 104 2.76 -6.51 -12.80
CA ARG A 104 1.67 -7.50 -12.74
C ARG A 104 0.65 -7.17 -11.65
N ASP A 105 1.09 -6.83 -10.44
CA ASP A 105 0.20 -6.46 -9.34
C ASP A 105 -0.60 -5.20 -9.66
N LYS A 106 -0.03 -4.26 -10.39
CA LYS A 106 -0.73 -3.06 -10.86
C LYS A 106 -1.91 -3.42 -11.75
N THR A 107 -1.82 -4.45 -12.61
CA THR A 107 -2.95 -4.85 -13.47
C THR A 107 -4.19 -5.31 -12.68
N TYR A 108 -4.02 -5.69 -11.42
CA TYR A 108 -5.11 -6.05 -10.48
C TYR A 108 -5.48 -4.91 -9.54
N SER A 109 -5.09 -3.70 -9.83
CA SER A 109 -5.25 -2.57 -8.91
C SER A 109 -6.24 -1.53 -9.44
N ARG A 110 -6.69 -0.67 -8.55
CA ARG A 110 -7.31 0.61 -8.90
C ARG A 110 -6.48 1.73 -8.31
N THR A 111 -6.46 2.85 -9.00
CA THR A 111 -5.65 4.01 -8.63
C THR A 111 -6.52 5.26 -8.57
N MET A 112 -6.36 6.08 -7.54
CA MET A 112 -7.02 7.38 -7.48
C MET A 112 -6.35 8.34 -8.46
N THR A 113 -7.15 8.97 -9.29
CA THR A 113 -6.69 10.02 -10.20
C THR A 113 -6.70 11.40 -9.52
N ASP A 114 -6.04 12.37 -10.13
CA ASP A 114 -6.03 13.75 -9.64
C ASP A 114 -7.43 14.39 -9.61
N SER A 115 -8.35 13.89 -10.42
CA SER A 115 -9.77 14.31 -10.40
C SER A 115 -10.55 13.77 -9.19
N GLY A 116 -9.96 12.89 -8.39
CA GLY A 116 -10.63 12.22 -7.26
C GLY A 116 -11.48 11.01 -7.67
N GLU A 117 -11.41 10.59 -8.92
CA GLU A 117 -12.06 9.38 -9.43
C GLU A 117 -11.10 8.20 -9.42
N TYR A 118 -11.63 6.98 -9.38
CA TYR A 118 -10.82 5.78 -9.53
C TYR A 118 -10.64 5.41 -11.00
N HIS A 119 -9.39 5.19 -11.39
CA HIS A 119 -9.05 4.41 -12.56
C HIS A 119 -8.94 2.94 -12.15
N TYR A 120 -9.52 2.05 -12.95
CA TYR A 120 -9.56 0.61 -12.72
C TYR A 120 -8.75 -0.09 -13.80
N GLU A 121 -7.76 -0.86 -13.39
CA GLU A 121 -6.96 -1.66 -14.30
C GLU A 121 -7.72 -2.91 -14.80
N GLU A 122 -7.23 -3.50 -15.87
CA GLU A 122 -7.94 -4.53 -16.65
C GLU A 122 -8.37 -5.77 -15.85
N ASN A 123 -7.55 -6.18 -14.87
CA ASN A 123 -7.80 -7.37 -14.04
C ASN A 123 -8.40 -7.01 -12.66
N TYR A 124 -8.67 -5.74 -12.41
CA TYR A 124 -9.31 -5.33 -11.16
C TYR A 124 -10.82 -5.60 -11.24
N HIS A 125 -11.30 -6.49 -10.38
CA HIS A 125 -12.72 -6.82 -10.26
C HIS A 125 -13.26 -6.42 -8.89
N PRO A 126 -14.04 -5.32 -8.79
CA PRO A 126 -14.58 -4.85 -7.51
C PRO A 126 -15.35 -5.97 -6.79
N ARG A 127 -15.08 -6.13 -5.49
CA ARG A 127 -15.83 -7.03 -4.62
C ARG A 127 -16.76 -6.21 -3.74
N GLU A 128 -18.06 -6.53 -3.79
CA GLU A 128 -18.99 -5.91 -2.86
C GLU A 128 -18.75 -6.42 -1.44
N MET A 129 -18.52 -5.49 -0.53
CA MET A 129 -18.48 -5.83 0.89
C MET A 129 -19.91 -5.98 1.43
N SER A 130 -20.15 -7.04 2.20
CA SER A 130 -21.40 -7.20 2.92
C SER A 130 -21.67 -6.02 3.85
N THR A 131 -22.94 -5.75 4.15
CA THR A 131 -23.32 -4.69 5.08
C THR A 131 -22.67 -4.86 6.46
N GLU A 132 -22.57 -6.09 6.94
CA GLU A 132 -21.90 -6.42 8.20
C GLU A 132 -20.41 -6.02 8.18
N LYS A 133 -19.71 -6.33 7.09
CA LYS A 133 -18.29 -5.95 6.91
C LYS A 133 -18.12 -4.44 6.84
N LYS A 134 -19.03 -3.72 6.19
CA LYS A 134 -19.02 -2.25 6.15
C LYS A 134 -19.20 -1.64 7.54
N ILE A 135 -20.16 -2.17 8.33
CA ILE A 135 -20.39 -1.73 9.72
C ILE A 135 -19.16 -2.05 10.59
N PHE A 136 -18.61 -3.26 10.45
CA PHE A 136 -17.40 -3.66 11.17
C PHE A 136 -16.25 -2.67 10.95
N TYR A 137 -15.94 -2.32 9.69
CA TYR A 137 -14.90 -1.34 9.38
C TYR A 137 -15.24 0.07 9.88
N ALA A 138 -16.51 0.49 9.82
CA ALA A 138 -16.92 1.79 10.33
C ALA A 138 -16.66 1.91 11.84
N VAL A 139 -16.98 0.87 12.62
CA VAL A 139 -16.70 0.81 14.05
C VAL A 139 -15.19 0.76 14.33
N LEU A 140 -14.48 -0.11 13.59
CA LEU A 140 -13.05 -0.29 13.77
C LEU A 140 -12.26 0.99 13.48
N ARG A 141 -12.68 1.79 12.48
CA ARG A 141 -12.08 3.09 12.16
C ARG A 141 -12.07 4.05 13.36
N VAL A 142 -13.12 4.05 14.15
CA VAL A 142 -13.19 4.89 15.36
C VAL A 142 -12.32 4.33 16.47
N ILE A 143 -12.36 3.01 16.70
CA ILE A 143 -11.60 2.34 17.75
C ILE A 143 -10.09 2.45 17.51
N THR A 144 -9.64 2.41 16.27
CA THR A 144 -8.21 2.44 15.94
C THR A 144 -7.54 3.80 16.13
N ILE A 145 -8.31 4.90 16.16
CA ILE A 145 -7.73 6.24 16.33
C ILE A 145 -6.82 6.36 17.56
N PRO A 146 -7.27 6.04 18.79
CA PRO A 146 -6.44 6.19 19.99
C PRO A 146 -5.33 5.16 20.12
N ILE A 147 -5.46 4.01 19.46
CA ILE A 147 -4.50 2.90 19.55
C ILE A 147 -3.58 2.79 18.35
N ARG A 148 -3.66 3.73 17.40
CA ARG A 148 -2.93 3.70 16.12
C ARG A 148 -1.44 3.39 16.28
N ARG A 149 -0.80 3.88 17.34
CA ARG A 149 0.64 3.63 17.56
C ARG A 149 1.00 2.16 17.83
N PHE A 150 0.00 1.31 18.02
CA PHE A 150 0.17 -0.14 18.25
C PHE A 150 -0.24 -0.99 17.04
N LEU A 151 -0.60 -0.33 15.92
CA LEU A 151 -1.03 -0.96 14.67
C LEU A 151 0.07 -0.97 13.63
#